data_554d6b7afb13866b0ee8d5ae2006111a
#
_entry.id   554d6b7afb13866b0ee8d5ae2006111a
#
_cell.length_a   1.000
_cell.length_b   1.000
_cell.length_c   1.000
_cell.angle_alpha   90.00
_cell.angle_beta   90.00
_cell.angle_gamma   90.00
#
_symmetry.space_group_name_H-M   'P 1'
#
loop_
_entity.id
_entity.type
_entity.pdbx_description
1 polymer ?
#
loop_
_entity_poly.entity_id
_entity_poly.type
_entity_poly.pdbx_seq_one_letter_code
_entity_poly.pdbx_strand_id
1 'polypeptide(L)'
;QLIERKRDRDFPWYPARVVCHDILGLTAFVDLAGLRDAIADQGGDPARVNPVVPTQLIMDYSLAVEHSGFDPQAFDKNRAIEERRNKERFHFINWCKNAFLNVDVIPAGNGIMHQINLEKMSPVIQIRDGVAFPDTCVGTDSHTPHVDALGVIAIGAVSYTHLTLPTTYHV
;
A
#
# COMPACT_ATOMS: atom_id res chain seq x y z
N GLN A 1 -14.78 25.70 -2.17
CA GLN A 1 -14.22 25.75 -0.79
C GLN A 1 -12.71 25.98 -0.82
N LEU A 2 -11.92 25.16 -1.53
CA LEU A 2 -10.46 25.37 -1.62
C LEU A 2 -10.09 26.71 -2.25
N ILE A 3 -10.74 27.10 -3.35
CA ILE A 3 -10.52 28.38 -4.03
C ILE A 3 -10.87 29.55 -3.12
N GLU A 4 -11.94 29.43 -2.35
CA GLU A 4 -12.42 30.45 -1.43
C GLU A 4 -11.75 30.38 -0.06
N ARG A 5 -10.81 29.45 0.15
CA ARG A 5 -10.10 29.18 1.41
C ARG A 5 -11.02 29.01 2.62
N LYS A 6 -12.22 28.50 2.42
CA LYS A 6 -13.16 28.20 3.51
C LYS A 6 -12.67 26.95 4.27
N ARG A 7 -12.67 27.05 5.60
CA ARG A 7 -12.20 25.99 6.52
C ARG A 7 -13.33 25.42 7.39
N ASP A 8 -14.55 25.81 7.11
CA ASP A 8 -15.75 25.50 7.90
C ASP A 8 -16.45 24.21 7.48
N ARG A 9 -15.96 23.55 6.44
CA ARG A 9 -16.54 22.30 5.92
C ARG A 9 -15.48 21.37 5.37
N ASP A 10 -15.69 20.10 5.57
CA ASP A 10 -14.92 19.04 4.91
C ASP A 10 -15.28 18.94 3.43
N PHE A 11 -14.33 18.46 2.65
CA PHE A 11 -14.53 18.16 1.24
C PHE A 11 -14.01 16.75 0.92
N PRO A 12 -14.67 16.01 0.01
CA PRO A 12 -14.16 14.73 -0.40
C PRO A 12 -12.83 14.90 -1.14
N TRP A 13 -11.84 14.11 -0.72
CA TRP A 13 -10.52 14.08 -1.34
C TRP A 13 -10.11 12.64 -1.64
N TYR A 14 -9.60 12.43 -2.84
CA TYR A 14 -9.07 11.15 -3.26
C TYR A 14 -7.58 11.30 -3.55
N PRO A 15 -6.71 10.45 -2.97
CA PRO A 15 -5.31 10.44 -3.35
C PRO A 15 -5.14 9.98 -4.80
N ALA A 16 -4.06 10.40 -5.43
CA ALA A 16 -3.72 9.90 -6.76
C ALA A 16 -3.37 8.41 -6.75
N ARG A 17 -2.84 7.92 -5.62
CA ARG A 17 -2.48 6.51 -5.40
C ARG A 17 -2.47 6.16 -3.92
N VAL A 18 -2.55 4.85 -3.65
CA VAL A 18 -2.34 4.27 -2.31
C VAL A 18 -1.06 3.44 -2.33
N VAL A 19 -0.24 3.58 -1.31
CA VAL A 19 1.00 2.83 -1.15
C VAL A 19 0.91 1.95 0.09
N CYS A 20 1.11 0.66 -0.11
CA CYS A 20 1.04 -0.35 0.94
C CYS A 20 2.36 -1.11 1.04
N HIS A 21 2.78 -1.44 2.24
CA HIS A 21 3.79 -2.47 2.40
C HIS A 21 3.17 -3.82 2.81
N ASP A 22 3.92 -4.87 2.65
CA ASP A 22 3.45 -6.24 2.77
C ASP A 22 3.05 -6.71 4.19
N ILE A 23 3.34 -5.92 5.21
CA ILE A 23 2.94 -6.24 6.59
C ILE A 23 1.65 -5.50 6.97
N LEU A 24 1.66 -4.17 6.99
CA LEU A 24 0.50 -3.39 7.43
C LEU A 24 -0.55 -3.18 6.34
N GLY A 25 -0.14 -3.21 5.07
CA GLY A 25 -1.06 -3.02 3.96
C GLY A 25 -1.81 -4.28 3.53
N LEU A 26 -1.31 -5.46 3.90
CA LEU A 26 -1.91 -6.71 3.47
C LEU A 26 -3.32 -6.92 4.03
N THR A 27 -3.61 -6.41 5.21
CA THR A 27 -4.94 -6.48 5.82
C THR A 27 -6.02 -5.88 4.95
N ALA A 28 -5.74 -4.76 4.27
CA ALA A 28 -6.67 -4.14 3.34
C ALA A 28 -7.01 -5.05 2.15
N PHE A 29 -6.04 -5.82 1.66
CA PHE A 29 -6.27 -6.79 0.60
C PHE A 29 -7.05 -8.02 1.10
N VAL A 30 -6.84 -8.43 2.34
CA VAL A 30 -7.66 -9.48 2.97
C VAL A 30 -9.11 -9.03 3.08
N ASP A 31 -9.36 -7.80 3.48
CA ASP A 31 -10.71 -7.23 3.55
C ASP A 31 -11.37 -7.15 2.16
N LEU A 32 -10.62 -6.73 1.13
CA LEU A 32 -11.12 -6.75 -0.24
C LEU A 32 -11.44 -8.16 -0.74
N ALA A 33 -10.63 -9.16 -0.36
CA ALA A 33 -10.91 -10.56 -0.68
C ALA A 33 -12.17 -11.05 0.03
N GLY A 34 -12.32 -10.74 1.32
CA GLY A 34 -13.54 -11.04 2.09
C GLY A 34 -14.80 -10.39 1.51
N LEU A 35 -14.69 -9.16 0.99
CA LEU A 35 -15.80 -8.51 0.27
C LEU A 35 -16.15 -9.25 -1.02
N ARG A 36 -15.17 -9.80 -1.74
CA ARG A 36 -15.44 -10.65 -2.92
C ARG A 36 -16.21 -11.90 -2.56
N ASP A 37 -15.80 -12.56 -1.48
CA ASP A 37 -16.50 -13.75 -0.98
C ASP A 37 -17.95 -13.42 -0.58
N ALA A 38 -18.15 -12.33 0.16
CA ALA A 38 -19.49 -11.91 0.58
C ALA A 38 -20.41 -11.56 -0.62
N ILE A 39 -19.87 -10.99 -1.68
CA ILE A 39 -20.62 -10.71 -2.92
C ILE A 39 -20.95 -12.01 -3.67
N ALA A 40 -20.01 -12.94 -3.75
CA ALA A 40 -20.22 -14.23 -4.37
C ALA A 40 -21.31 -15.05 -3.63
N ASP A 41 -21.29 -15.05 -2.31
CA ASP A 41 -22.28 -15.70 -1.47
C ASP A 41 -23.70 -15.17 -1.68
N GLN A 42 -23.80 -13.89 -2.06
CA GLN A 42 -25.07 -13.24 -2.42
C GLN A 42 -25.45 -13.40 -3.90
N GLY A 43 -24.67 -14.18 -4.66
CA GLY A 43 -24.91 -14.40 -6.10
C GLY A 43 -24.50 -13.22 -7.00
N GLY A 44 -23.71 -12.27 -6.47
CA GLY A 44 -23.15 -11.16 -7.23
C GLY A 44 -21.84 -11.51 -7.91
N ASP A 45 -21.35 -10.59 -8.75
CA ASP A 45 -20.06 -10.74 -9.42
C ASP A 45 -18.89 -10.21 -8.55
N PRO A 46 -18.04 -11.08 -7.99
CA PRO A 46 -16.93 -10.68 -7.14
C PRO A 46 -15.85 -9.87 -7.88
N ALA A 47 -15.76 -10.00 -9.21
CA ALA A 47 -14.78 -9.25 -10.00
C ALA A 47 -15.02 -7.73 -10.00
N ARG A 48 -16.20 -7.28 -9.56
CA ARG A 48 -16.53 -5.87 -9.40
C ARG A 48 -15.85 -5.20 -8.20
N VAL A 49 -15.36 -5.98 -7.24
CA VAL A 49 -14.63 -5.45 -6.07
C VAL A 49 -13.18 -5.22 -6.46
N ASN A 50 -12.80 -3.97 -6.53
CA ASN A 50 -11.43 -3.55 -6.86
C ASN A 50 -11.10 -2.25 -6.10
N PRO A 51 -9.82 -1.96 -5.85
CA PRO A 51 -9.40 -0.64 -5.38
C PRO A 51 -9.88 0.47 -6.33
N VAL A 52 -10.47 1.52 -5.75
CA VAL A 52 -10.99 2.66 -6.52
C VAL A 52 -9.86 3.49 -7.13
N VAL A 53 -8.75 3.60 -6.42
CA VAL A 53 -7.53 4.30 -6.86
C VAL A 53 -6.39 3.31 -7.07
N PRO A 54 -5.41 3.61 -7.93
CA PRO A 54 -4.22 2.78 -8.09
C PRO A 54 -3.56 2.48 -6.76
N THR A 55 -3.33 1.22 -6.48
CA THR A 55 -2.76 0.74 -5.22
C THR A 55 -1.48 -0.02 -5.51
N GLN A 56 -0.40 0.39 -4.86
CA GLN A 56 0.93 -0.18 -5.02
C GLN A 56 1.30 -0.92 -3.75
N LEU A 57 1.63 -2.20 -3.87
CA LEU A 57 2.06 -3.05 -2.76
C LEU A 57 3.55 -3.37 -2.92
N ILE A 58 4.33 -3.05 -1.90
CA ILE A 58 5.78 -3.27 -1.89
C ILE A 58 6.12 -4.38 -0.90
N MET A 59 6.78 -5.44 -1.40
CA MET A 59 7.10 -6.65 -0.64
C MET A 59 8.53 -6.60 -0.12
N ASP A 60 8.81 -5.78 0.89
CA ASP A 60 10.20 -5.70 1.38
C ASP A 60 10.34 -5.28 2.85
N TYR A 61 9.53 -5.84 3.71
CA TYR A 61 9.53 -5.47 5.13
C TYR A 61 9.76 -6.64 6.10
N SER A 62 9.87 -7.85 5.59
CA SER A 62 9.85 -9.06 6.41
C SER A 62 11.18 -9.80 6.48
N LEU A 63 12.22 -9.29 5.82
CA LEU A 63 13.53 -9.92 5.84
C LEU A 63 14.17 -9.84 7.23
N ALA A 64 14.32 -10.99 7.88
CA ALA A 64 15.11 -11.14 9.10
C ALA A 64 16.47 -11.74 8.75
N VAL A 65 17.54 -11.03 9.07
CA VAL A 65 18.90 -11.47 8.78
C VAL A 65 19.33 -12.54 9.77
N GLU A 66 19.55 -13.77 9.29
CA GLU A 66 20.10 -14.88 10.08
C GLU A 66 21.54 -15.24 9.68
N HIS A 67 21.91 -14.92 8.46
CA HIS A 67 23.26 -15.10 7.95
C HIS A 67 23.89 -13.75 7.64
N SER A 68 25.08 -13.50 8.16
CA SER A 68 25.79 -12.23 8.05
C SER A 68 27.32 -12.43 8.06
N GLY A 69 28.08 -11.34 8.07
CA GLY A 69 29.53 -11.33 8.12
C GLY A 69 30.17 -11.66 6.76
N PHE A 70 31.19 -12.48 6.78
CA PHE A 70 31.98 -12.82 5.58
C PHE A 70 31.43 -14.00 4.78
N ASP A 71 30.18 -14.44 5.04
CA ASP A 71 29.56 -15.49 4.26
C ASP A 71 29.09 -14.92 2.89
N PRO A 72 29.74 -15.30 1.79
CA PRO A 72 29.39 -14.78 0.47
C PRO A 72 28.00 -15.23 0.00
N GLN A 73 27.39 -16.23 0.65
CA GLN A 73 26.07 -16.73 0.36
C GLN A 73 25.00 -16.21 1.34
N ALA A 74 25.35 -15.28 2.24
CA ALA A 74 24.45 -14.79 3.27
C ALA A 74 23.14 -14.22 2.69
N PHE A 75 23.23 -13.48 1.60
CA PHE A 75 22.06 -12.90 0.92
C PHE A 75 21.09 -13.98 0.41
N ASP A 76 21.59 -14.97 -0.31
CA ASP A 76 20.75 -16.03 -0.89
C ASP A 76 20.14 -16.92 0.22
N LYS A 77 20.90 -17.18 1.28
CA LYS A 77 20.40 -17.93 2.45
C LYS A 77 19.26 -17.18 3.15
N ASN A 78 19.44 -15.89 3.40
CA ASN A 78 18.39 -15.07 4.02
C ASN A 78 17.13 -14.98 3.14
N ARG A 79 17.28 -14.82 1.83
CA ARG A 79 16.16 -14.88 0.89
C ARG A 79 15.40 -16.19 0.93
N ALA A 80 16.12 -17.30 0.90
CA ALA A 80 15.49 -18.62 0.95
C ALA A 80 14.71 -18.84 2.26
N ILE A 81 15.22 -18.29 3.38
CA ILE A 81 14.53 -18.33 4.68
C ILE A 81 13.26 -17.48 4.63
N GLU A 82 13.35 -16.26 4.08
CA GLU A 82 12.21 -15.36 3.92
C GLU A 82 11.10 -16.00 3.07
N GLU A 83 11.44 -16.52 1.90
CA GLU A 83 10.50 -17.19 1.00
C GLU A 83 9.79 -18.36 1.68
N ARG A 84 10.53 -19.17 2.43
CA ARG A 84 9.96 -20.30 3.16
C ARG A 84 9.00 -19.85 4.26
N ARG A 85 9.36 -18.82 5.04
CA ARG A 85 8.53 -18.31 6.15
C ARG A 85 7.27 -17.62 5.68
N ASN A 86 7.34 -16.95 4.55
CA ASN A 86 6.26 -16.11 4.04
C ASN A 86 5.54 -16.72 2.83
N LYS A 87 5.71 -18.01 2.59
CA LYS A 87 5.18 -18.69 1.42
C LYS A 87 3.69 -18.45 1.19
N GLU A 88 2.87 -18.59 2.23
CA GLU A 88 1.41 -18.40 2.13
C GLU A 88 1.07 -16.93 1.85
N ARG A 89 1.76 -16.00 2.52
CA ARG A 89 1.58 -14.56 2.29
C ARG A 89 1.95 -14.18 0.86
N PHE A 90 3.04 -14.68 0.34
CA PHE A 90 3.47 -14.41 -1.03
C PHE A 90 2.53 -15.04 -2.06
N HIS A 91 1.96 -16.18 -1.78
CA HIS A 91 0.91 -16.79 -2.60
C HIS A 91 -0.34 -15.90 -2.64
N PHE A 92 -0.79 -15.40 -1.50
CA PHE A 92 -1.93 -14.50 -1.43
C PHE A 92 -1.67 -13.18 -2.18
N ILE A 93 -0.50 -12.57 -2.01
CA ILE A 93 -0.12 -11.34 -2.72
C ILE A 93 -0.09 -11.57 -4.24
N ASN A 94 0.44 -12.70 -4.68
CA ASN A 94 0.44 -13.05 -6.10
C ASN A 94 -0.98 -13.27 -6.65
N TRP A 95 -1.87 -13.84 -5.84
CA TRP A 95 -3.29 -13.91 -6.18
C TRP A 95 -3.89 -12.51 -6.29
N CYS A 96 -3.64 -11.61 -5.34
CA CYS A 96 -4.13 -10.23 -5.37
C CYS A 96 -3.72 -9.50 -6.65
N LYS A 97 -2.45 -9.63 -7.05
CA LYS A 97 -1.93 -9.05 -8.29
C LYS A 97 -2.72 -9.46 -9.53
N ASN A 98 -3.19 -10.70 -9.56
CA ASN A 98 -3.91 -11.25 -10.72
C ASN A 98 -5.44 -11.06 -10.61
N ALA A 99 -5.95 -10.97 -9.38
CA ALA A 99 -7.38 -10.91 -9.12
C ALA A 99 -7.93 -9.48 -9.17
N PHE A 100 -7.16 -8.51 -8.69
CA PHE A 100 -7.59 -7.12 -8.62
C PHE A 100 -7.10 -6.29 -9.79
N LEU A 101 -7.96 -5.43 -10.29
CA LEU A 101 -7.58 -4.32 -11.16
C LEU A 101 -6.97 -3.19 -10.30
N ASN A 102 -6.16 -2.33 -10.89
CA ASN A 102 -5.51 -1.21 -10.20
C ASN A 102 -4.56 -1.59 -9.06
N VAL A 103 -4.05 -2.82 -9.05
CA VAL A 103 -3.05 -3.28 -8.08
C VAL A 103 -1.73 -3.56 -8.80
N ASP A 104 -0.68 -2.87 -8.35
CA ASP A 104 0.69 -3.12 -8.77
C ASP A 104 1.49 -3.67 -7.59
N VAL A 105 2.27 -4.72 -7.84
CA VAL A 105 3.07 -5.39 -6.80
C VAL A 105 4.55 -5.29 -7.15
N ILE A 106 5.30 -4.67 -6.26
CA ILE A 106 6.76 -4.65 -6.31
C ILE A 106 7.26 -5.87 -5.55
N PRO A 107 7.87 -6.84 -6.23
CA PRO A 107 8.30 -8.08 -5.59
C PRO A 107 9.47 -7.86 -4.63
N ALA A 108 9.63 -8.80 -3.69
CA ALA A 108 10.75 -8.79 -2.74
C ALA A 108 12.13 -8.72 -3.43
N GLY A 109 13.09 -8.06 -2.79
CA GLY A 109 14.44 -7.89 -3.31
C GLY A 109 14.62 -6.69 -4.25
N ASN A 110 13.61 -5.84 -4.43
CA ASN A 110 13.69 -4.63 -5.25
C ASN A 110 13.88 -3.34 -4.45
N GLY A 111 14.29 -3.46 -3.22
CA GLY A 111 14.58 -2.32 -2.34
C GLY A 111 13.44 -2.04 -1.35
N ILE A 112 13.81 -1.42 -0.24
CA ILE A 112 12.90 -1.10 0.86
C ILE A 112 11.90 -0.01 0.45
N MET A 113 10.67 -0.12 0.97
CA MET A 113 9.56 0.77 0.62
C MET A 113 9.88 2.25 0.88
N HIS A 114 10.36 2.58 2.07
CA HIS A 114 10.44 3.98 2.54
C HIS A 114 11.63 4.78 2.02
N GLN A 115 12.50 4.17 1.27
CA GLN A 115 13.69 4.83 0.71
C GLN A 115 13.70 4.70 -0.81
N ILE A 116 14.06 3.51 -1.31
CA ILE A 116 14.26 3.31 -2.73
C ILE A 116 12.92 3.33 -3.50
N ASN A 117 11.94 2.56 -3.04
CA ASN A 117 10.68 2.42 -3.78
C ASN A 117 9.78 3.64 -3.65
N LEU A 118 9.68 4.25 -2.48
CA LEU A 118 8.83 5.40 -2.28
C LEU A 118 9.24 6.58 -3.17
N GLU A 119 10.53 6.88 -3.25
CA GLU A 119 11.08 7.90 -4.14
C GLU A 119 10.93 7.53 -5.61
N LYS A 120 11.30 6.29 -5.98
CA LYS A 120 11.21 5.81 -7.36
C LYS A 120 9.78 5.83 -7.91
N MET A 121 8.80 5.57 -7.06
CA MET A 121 7.39 5.49 -7.43
C MET A 121 6.66 6.83 -7.32
N SER A 122 7.35 7.91 -6.96
CA SER A 122 6.76 9.24 -6.79
C SER A 122 7.06 10.13 -7.99
N PRO A 123 6.14 10.20 -8.96
CA PRO A 123 6.39 10.94 -10.20
C PRO A 123 6.29 12.47 -10.03
N VAL A 124 5.91 12.95 -8.85
CA VAL A 124 5.66 14.36 -8.51
C VAL A 124 4.50 14.97 -9.29
N ILE A 125 4.42 14.72 -10.58
CA ILE A 125 3.30 15.08 -11.46
C ILE A 125 2.73 13.81 -12.08
N GLN A 126 1.46 13.59 -11.86
CA GLN A 126 0.67 12.54 -12.49
C GLN A 126 0.08 13.03 -13.80
N ILE A 127 0.00 12.14 -14.79
CA ILE A 127 -0.75 12.40 -16.03
C ILE A 127 -1.78 11.28 -16.19
N ARG A 128 -3.04 11.64 -16.24
CA ARG A 128 -4.13 10.69 -16.43
C ARG A 128 -5.19 11.29 -17.35
N ASP A 129 -5.56 10.56 -18.38
CA ASP A 129 -6.55 10.99 -19.39
C ASP A 129 -6.23 12.36 -20.02
N GLY A 130 -4.93 12.66 -20.22
CA GLY A 130 -4.48 13.93 -20.79
C GLY A 130 -4.44 15.10 -19.81
N VAL A 131 -4.77 14.89 -18.55
CA VAL A 131 -4.73 15.89 -17.49
C VAL A 131 -3.50 15.68 -16.61
N ALA A 132 -2.71 16.74 -16.45
CA ALA A 132 -1.59 16.77 -15.51
C ALA A 132 -2.04 17.32 -14.16
N PHE A 133 -1.68 16.65 -13.07
CA PHE A 133 -2.01 17.06 -11.71
C PHE A 133 -0.90 16.65 -10.73
N PRO A 134 -0.78 17.32 -9.57
CA PRO A 134 0.20 16.96 -8.55
C PRO A 134 -0.02 15.55 -8.02
N ASP A 135 1.07 14.82 -7.80
CA ASP A 135 1.01 13.52 -7.13
C ASP A 135 0.58 13.70 -5.68
N THR A 136 -0.29 12.81 -5.23
CA THR A 136 -0.72 12.73 -3.84
C THR A 136 -0.83 11.26 -3.46
N CYS A 137 -0.38 10.90 -2.27
CA CYS A 137 -0.50 9.50 -1.86
C CYS A 137 -1.00 9.32 -0.41
N VAL A 138 -1.65 8.21 -0.18
CA VAL A 138 -1.94 7.69 1.15
C VAL A 138 -1.18 6.39 1.31
N GLY A 139 -0.42 6.26 2.38
CA GLY A 139 0.28 5.03 2.71
C GLY A 139 -0.26 4.39 3.97
N THR A 140 -0.11 3.08 4.08
CA THR A 140 -0.52 2.30 5.26
C THR A 140 0.47 2.38 6.42
N ASP A 141 1.42 3.28 6.35
CA ASP A 141 2.55 3.40 7.24
C ASP A 141 2.86 4.85 7.59
N SER A 142 3.38 5.09 8.79
CA SER A 142 3.70 6.43 9.32
C SER A 142 4.85 7.14 8.60
N HIS A 143 5.66 6.42 7.82
CA HIS A 143 6.81 6.97 7.11
C HIS A 143 6.47 7.40 5.66
N THR A 144 5.26 7.15 5.19
CA THR A 144 4.81 7.59 3.85
C THR A 144 5.02 9.10 3.63
N PRO A 145 4.84 9.99 4.62
CA PRO A 145 5.10 11.43 4.47
C PRO A 145 6.56 11.80 4.12
N HIS A 146 7.51 10.89 4.12
CA HIS A 146 8.87 11.17 3.64
C HIS A 146 8.90 11.73 2.21
N VAL A 147 7.93 11.36 1.36
CA VAL A 147 7.85 11.91 -0.02
C VAL A 147 7.44 13.37 -0.07
N ASP A 148 7.00 13.97 1.03
CA ASP A 148 6.73 15.40 1.11
C ASP A 148 7.98 16.21 0.76
N ALA A 149 9.17 15.65 1.00
CA ALA A 149 10.45 16.24 0.60
C ALA A 149 10.58 16.44 -0.92
N LEU A 150 9.83 15.67 -1.72
CA LEU A 150 9.76 15.80 -3.18
C LEU A 150 8.64 16.77 -3.64
N GLY A 151 7.88 17.36 -2.72
CA GLY A 151 6.72 18.18 -3.04
C GLY A 151 5.44 17.38 -3.30
N VAL A 152 5.39 16.12 -2.90
CA VAL A 152 4.21 15.25 -2.97
C VAL A 152 3.43 15.36 -1.67
N ILE A 153 2.12 15.59 -1.73
CA ILE A 153 1.29 15.53 -0.52
C ILE A 153 1.06 14.06 -0.18
N ALA A 154 1.64 13.63 0.94
CA ALA A 154 1.50 12.26 1.40
C ALA A 154 0.97 12.19 2.83
N ILE A 155 0.04 11.26 3.05
CA ILE A 155 -0.56 11.00 4.34
C ILE A 155 -0.27 9.55 4.74
N GLY A 156 0.34 9.38 5.89
CA GLY A 156 0.52 8.07 6.52
C GLY A 156 -0.70 7.73 7.37
N ALA A 157 -1.54 6.84 6.89
CA ALA A 157 -2.65 6.28 7.65
C ALA A 157 -2.22 4.93 8.20
N VAL A 158 -1.66 4.91 9.41
CA VAL A 158 -1.33 3.64 10.07
C VAL A 158 -2.62 2.92 10.39
N SER A 159 -2.99 1.98 9.56
CA SER A 159 -4.28 1.27 9.61
C SER A 159 -4.57 0.70 10.99
N TYR A 160 -3.56 0.22 11.68
CA TYR A 160 -3.70 -0.34 13.03
C TYR A 160 -4.08 0.71 14.08
N THR A 161 -3.59 1.94 13.98
CA THR A 161 -3.88 3.02 14.94
C THR A 161 -5.09 3.85 14.55
N HIS A 162 -5.36 4.01 13.26
CA HIS A 162 -6.41 4.90 12.77
C HIS A 162 -7.76 4.18 12.53
N LEU A 163 -7.74 2.90 12.20
CA LEU A 163 -8.97 2.09 12.09
C LEU A 163 -9.48 1.61 13.46
N THR A 164 -8.62 1.59 14.47
CA THR A 164 -8.99 1.27 15.84
C THR A 164 -9.20 2.50 16.71
N LEU A 165 -9.33 3.67 16.11
CA LEU A 165 -9.72 4.85 16.87
C LEU A 165 -11.03 4.53 17.57
N PRO A 166 -11.00 4.53 18.89
CA PRO A 166 -12.19 4.21 19.65
C PRO A 166 -13.26 5.24 19.31
N THR A 167 -14.42 4.76 19.08
CA THR A 167 -15.67 5.50 19.12
C THR A 167 -15.95 6.09 20.51
N THR A 168 -14.93 6.35 21.29
CA THR A 168 -15.02 7.03 22.57
C THR A 168 -14.92 8.53 22.36
N TYR A 169 -15.89 9.08 21.67
CA TYR A 169 -16.28 10.42 22.01
C TYR A 169 -17.20 10.33 23.20
N HIS A 170 -16.63 10.61 24.33
CA HIS A 170 -17.40 10.96 25.50
C HIS A 170 -18.06 12.30 25.23
N VAL A 171 -19.32 12.28 25.35
CA VAL A 171 -20.19 13.41 25.54
C VAL A 171 -19.73 14.22 26.76
#